data_083bc93630b2f46f1575a2f19c21e2c2
#
_entry.id   083bc93630b2f46f1575a2f19c21e2c2
#
_cell.length_a   1.000
_cell.length_b   1.000
_cell.length_c   1.000
_cell.angle_alpha   90.00
_cell.angle_beta   90.00
_cell.angle_gamma   90.00
#
_symmetry.space_group_name_H-M   'P 1'
#
loop_
_entity.id
_entity.type
_entity.pdbx_description
1 polymer ?
#
loop_
_entity_poly.entity_id
_entity_poly.type
_entity_poly.pdbx_seq_one_letter_code
_entity_poly.pdbx_strand_id
1 'polypeptide(L)'
;MVYIARIRKKVKKLIKSIKPVSIIIMGNDFENVEDLKNLIRWIFSIYTKDLKIDPPIVAIDQEGVNVSRIRDINYIPSNYALGKIDKKNISYYAGALTGYELNEIGIRWNLAPVLDTLSNKENFSILERSFSEYVDNVSRNGSSFIMGLQDFGVSATAKHFPGIGSVFEDPHEKLPRDLRNIHSIWNTMKPFIDAINIGVKSIMVSHVLVKEIDQDFPISLSQKSYNLIRKELGYDGILITDSLDMKAISTNYSPNEIAKLAFLGRADILECVDPELAEDIHENMKNINLNNSKREERLIKLYLERKKKFIPPKEIIQIISYNVPKWIRRKEFNPDRDFYIYYAGSTAYMNNIIKRIILKLRELNFSVKEFNENESLNNSQIIIIGKNLHLNGNYIKINEMCKNNECIFINTGIPYDSELLNKKIGYLAAMGDKYENIISSIYSILGLFYHDNF
;
A
#
# COMPACT_ATOMS: atom_id res chain seq x y z
N MET A 1 16.59 -9.57 0.57
CA MET A 1 15.23 -9.91 1.06
C MET A 1 14.68 -11.01 0.18
N VAL A 2 14.07 -12.06 0.74
CA VAL A 2 13.61 -13.25 0.01
C VAL A 2 12.15 -13.55 0.38
N TYR A 3 11.35 -13.86 -0.63
CA TYR A 3 9.97 -14.30 -0.50
C TYR A 3 9.86 -15.73 0.06
N ILE A 4 8.91 -15.96 0.95
CA ILE A 4 8.62 -17.29 1.51
C ILE A 4 7.24 -17.75 1.08
N ALA A 5 7.21 -18.72 0.16
CA ALA A 5 5.99 -19.42 -0.21
C ALA A 5 5.70 -20.59 0.78
N ARG A 6 4.46 -21.10 0.81
CA ARG A 6 4.04 -22.26 1.63
C ARG A 6 4.88 -23.53 1.46
N ILE A 7 5.79 -23.60 0.47
CA ILE A 7 6.65 -24.75 0.22
C ILE A 7 7.84 -24.77 1.18
N ARG A 8 7.56 -25.02 2.47
CA ARG A 8 8.54 -24.96 3.57
C ARG A 8 9.88 -25.66 3.31
N LYS A 9 9.89 -26.79 2.59
CA LYS A 9 11.14 -27.53 2.31
C LYS A 9 12.05 -26.76 1.34
N LYS A 10 11.50 -26.23 0.24
CA LYS A 10 12.23 -25.45 -0.77
C LYS A 10 12.74 -24.13 -0.14
N VAL A 11 11.88 -23.46 0.62
CA VAL A 11 12.22 -22.21 1.35
C VAL A 11 13.31 -22.44 2.38
N LYS A 12 13.25 -23.54 3.17
CA LYS A 12 14.32 -23.86 4.13
C LYS A 12 15.67 -24.08 3.45
N LYS A 13 15.69 -24.74 2.27
CA LYS A 13 16.92 -24.92 1.48
C LYS A 13 17.47 -23.54 1.04
N LEU A 14 16.61 -22.69 0.50
CA LEU A 14 16.96 -21.34 0.05
C LEU A 14 17.51 -20.47 1.19
N ILE A 15 16.85 -20.46 2.35
CA ILE A 15 17.33 -19.73 3.54
C ILE A 15 18.74 -20.21 3.91
N LYS A 16 19.00 -21.51 3.89
CA LYS A 16 20.32 -22.07 4.24
C LYS A 16 21.40 -21.74 3.21
N SER A 17 21.03 -21.64 1.92
CA SER A 17 21.94 -21.25 0.84
C SER A 17 22.31 -19.76 0.89
N ILE A 18 21.31 -18.87 0.90
CA ILE A 18 21.48 -17.42 0.79
C ILE A 18 21.75 -16.75 2.15
N LYS A 19 21.13 -17.25 3.24
CA LYS A 19 21.11 -16.63 4.58
C LYS A 19 20.70 -15.15 4.52
N PRO A 20 19.51 -14.85 3.97
CA PRO A 20 19.09 -13.47 3.76
C PRO A 20 18.99 -12.70 5.09
N VAL A 21 19.43 -11.46 5.11
CA VAL A 21 19.37 -10.57 6.30
C VAL A 21 17.94 -10.12 6.60
N SER A 22 17.06 -10.18 5.63
CA SER A 22 15.64 -9.86 5.78
C SER A 22 14.79 -10.80 4.93
N ILE A 23 13.58 -11.06 5.41
CA ILE A 23 12.59 -11.90 4.73
C ILE A 23 11.27 -11.12 4.63
N ILE A 24 10.75 -10.98 3.40
CA ILE A 24 9.43 -10.39 3.17
C ILE A 24 8.36 -11.48 3.22
N ILE A 25 7.26 -11.17 3.90
CA ILE A 25 6.06 -12.02 3.97
C ILE A 25 5.01 -11.50 2.98
N MET A 26 4.46 -12.41 2.17
CA MET A 26 3.39 -12.09 1.23
C MET A 26 2.05 -12.62 1.74
N GLY A 27 0.94 -12.01 1.30
CA GLY A 27 -0.40 -12.35 1.80
C GLY A 27 -0.86 -13.79 1.56
N ASN A 28 -0.19 -14.51 0.66
CA ASN A 28 -0.49 -15.93 0.37
C ASN A 28 0.32 -16.92 1.22
N ASP A 29 1.21 -16.43 2.10
CA ASP A 29 2.09 -17.29 2.91
C ASP A 29 1.42 -17.84 4.16
N PHE A 30 0.29 -17.25 4.56
CA PHE A 30 -0.46 -17.57 5.78
C PHE A 30 -1.97 -17.42 5.57
N GLU A 31 -2.76 -18.02 6.46
CA GLU A 31 -4.23 -17.97 6.41
C GLU A 31 -4.81 -16.93 7.40
N ASN A 32 -4.18 -16.80 8.56
CA ASN A 32 -4.59 -15.93 9.64
C ASN A 32 -3.38 -15.48 10.46
N VAL A 33 -3.59 -14.57 11.42
CA VAL A 33 -2.52 -14.00 12.26
C VAL A 33 -1.76 -15.07 13.07
N GLU A 34 -2.44 -16.11 13.56
CA GLU A 34 -1.75 -17.15 14.34
C GLU A 34 -0.86 -18.04 13.45
N ASP A 35 -1.31 -18.35 12.22
CA ASP A 35 -0.48 -19.04 11.22
C ASP A 35 0.74 -18.20 10.83
N LEU A 36 0.56 -16.89 10.69
CA LEU A 36 1.65 -15.96 10.45
C LEU A 36 2.68 -15.95 11.59
N LYS A 37 2.24 -15.90 12.85
CA LYS A 37 3.14 -16.00 14.02
C LYS A 37 3.89 -17.34 14.03
N ASN A 38 3.23 -18.43 13.66
CA ASN A 38 3.84 -19.76 13.54
C ASN A 38 4.88 -19.81 12.42
N LEU A 39 4.60 -19.14 11.28
CA LEU A 39 5.55 -19.02 10.17
C LEU A 39 6.81 -18.25 10.61
N ILE A 40 6.65 -17.11 11.29
CA ILE A 40 7.77 -16.31 11.79
C ILE A 40 8.62 -17.13 12.80
N ARG A 41 7.98 -17.82 13.74
CA ARG A 41 8.69 -18.69 14.70
C ARG A 41 9.47 -19.80 13.99
N TRP A 42 8.88 -20.41 12.96
CA TRP A 42 9.56 -21.43 12.15
C TRP A 42 10.76 -20.86 11.40
N ILE A 43 10.65 -19.68 10.76
CA ILE A 43 11.77 -19.01 10.13
C ILE A 43 12.90 -18.77 11.14
N PHE A 44 12.59 -18.18 12.29
CA PHE A 44 13.58 -17.91 13.34
C PHE A 44 14.26 -19.18 13.82
N SER A 45 13.52 -20.31 13.90
CA SER A 45 14.11 -21.58 14.30
C SER A 45 15.16 -22.11 13.31
N ILE A 46 15.05 -21.80 12.02
CA ILE A 46 16.07 -22.16 11.02
C ILE A 46 17.36 -21.38 11.29
N TYR A 47 17.26 -20.08 11.56
CA TYR A 47 18.42 -19.25 11.85
C TYR A 47 19.09 -19.63 13.17
N THR A 48 18.35 -19.71 14.24
CA THR A 48 18.89 -19.95 15.58
C THR A 48 19.33 -21.39 15.82
N LYS A 49 18.54 -22.39 15.36
CA LYS A 49 18.84 -23.80 15.64
C LYS A 49 19.69 -24.44 14.56
N ASP A 50 19.37 -24.21 13.27
CA ASP A 50 20.05 -24.87 12.18
C ASP A 50 21.33 -24.14 11.74
N LEU A 51 21.27 -22.81 11.61
CA LEU A 51 22.37 -21.97 11.15
C LEU A 51 23.24 -21.42 12.27
N LYS A 52 22.72 -21.31 13.50
CA LYS A 52 23.36 -20.73 14.70
C LYS A 52 23.81 -19.26 14.48
N ILE A 53 22.95 -18.49 13.84
CA ILE A 53 23.14 -17.04 13.59
C ILE A 53 21.88 -16.28 14.05
N ASP A 54 21.95 -14.97 14.11
CA ASP A 54 20.81 -14.10 14.45
C ASP A 54 19.67 -14.23 13.44
N PRO A 55 18.40 -14.14 13.89
CA PRO A 55 17.24 -14.20 13.01
C PRO A 55 17.20 -13.02 12.04
N PRO A 56 16.58 -13.21 10.86
CA PRO A 56 16.42 -12.12 9.90
C PRO A 56 15.40 -11.09 10.40
N ILE A 57 15.45 -9.89 9.85
CA ILE A 57 14.37 -8.92 10.01
C ILE A 57 13.19 -9.37 9.14
N VAL A 58 12.02 -9.54 9.76
CA VAL A 58 10.79 -9.83 9.01
C VAL A 58 10.17 -8.53 8.53
N ALA A 59 9.93 -8.46 7.22
CA ALA A 59 9.33 -7.34 6.54
C ALA A 59 8.00 -7.70 5.87
N ILE A 60 7.17 -6.68 5.62
CA ILE A 60 5.86 -6.83 4.96
C ILE A 60 5.49 -5.53 4.22
N ASP A 61 4.66 -5.66 3.17
CA ASP A 61 3.93 -4.52 2.59
C ASP A 61 2.57 -4.37 3.27
N GLN A 62 2.49 -3.55 4.27
CA GLN A 62 1.23 -3.19 4.92
C GLN A 62 1.00 -1.69 4.77
N GLU A 63 0.55 -1.28 3.56
CA GLU A 63 0.36 0.12 3.17
C GLU A 63 -1.01 0.65 3.58
N GLY A 64 -2.01 -0.22 3.58
CA GLY A 64 -3.42 0.11 3.78
C GLY A 64 -4.32 -0.75 2.87
N VAL A 65 -5.43 -0.20 2.38
CA VAL A 65 -6.52 -0.95 1.73
C VAL A 65 -6.08 -1.87 0.60
N ASN A 66 -5.39 -1.35 -0.41
CA ASN A 66 -5.08 -2.12 -1.62
C ASN A 66 -3.88 -3.04 -1.46
N VAL A 67 -2.90 -2.59 -0.67
CA VAL A 67 -1.70 -3.36 -0.35
C VAL A 67 -1.69 -3.62 1.14
N SER A 68 -2.54 -4.56 1.55
CA SER A 68 -2.69 -5.05 2.92
C SER A 68 -2.53 -6.56 2.92
N ARG A 69 -1.37 -7.05 3.36
CA ARG A 69 -1.07 -8.49 3.37
C ARG A 69 -1.78 -9.18 4.51
N ILE A 70 -1.89 -8.53 5.69
CA ILE A 70 -2.62 -9.04 6.85
C ILE A 70 -4.00 -8.41 6.86
N ARG A 71 -5.04 -9.23 6.65
CA ARG A 71 -6.44 -8.77 6.56
C ARG A 71 -7.15 -8.80 7.90
N ASP A 72 -6.68 -9.61 8.84
CA ASP A 72 -7.32 -9.85 10.14
C ASP A 72 -6.85 -8.90 11.25
N ILE A 73 -6.19 -7.80 10.89
CA ILE A 73 -5.81 -6.73 11.82
C ILE A 73 -6.70 -5.49 11.61
N ASN A 74 -6.58 -4.52 12.52
CA ASN A 74 -7.40 -3.33 12.48
C ASN A 74 -7.28 -2.60 11.14
N TYR A 75 -8.38 -2.06 10.72
CA TYR A 75 -8.49 -1.41 9.43
C TYR A 75 -7.76 -0.08 9.38
N ILE A 76 -6.90 0.07 8.38
CA ILE A 76 -6.35 1.36 7.97
C ILE A 76 -6.88 1.69 6.56
N PRO A 77 -7.49 2.86 6.36
CA PRO A 77 -7.98 3.27 5.03
C PRO A 77 -6.80 3.49 4.07
N SER A 78 -7.12 3.75 2.80
CA SER A 78 -6.10 4.10 1.82
C SER A 78 -5.33 5.36 2.23
N ASN A 79 -4.08 5.49 1.79
CA ASN A 79 -3.31 6.72 2.03
C ASN A 79 -4.04 7.94 1.44
N TYR A 80 -4.71 7.78 0.30
CA TYR A 80 -5.50 8.85 -0.30
C TYR A 80 -6.65 9.32 0.60
N ALA A 81 -7.32 8.38 1.25
CA ALA A 81 -8.34 8.71 2.25
C ALA A 81 -7.75 9.47 3.43
N LEU A 82 -6.62 9.01 3.98
CA LEU A 82 -5.91 9.72 5.06
C LEU A 82 -5.52 11.14 4.63
N GLY A 83 -5.03 11.31 3.40
CA GLY A 83 -4.69 12.63 2.85
C GLY A 83 -5.89 13.57 2.65
N LYS A 84 -7.11 13.03 2.50
CA LYS A 84 -8.36 13.82 2.37
C LYS A 84 -9.04 14.11 3.71
N ILE A 85 -8.68 13.41 4.78
CA ILE A 85 -9.18 13.69 6.13
C ILE A 85 -8.45 14.93 6.68
N ASP A 86 -9.17 16.03 6.84
CA ASP A 86 -8.61 17.27 7.38
C ASP A 86 -8.65 17.27 8.93
N LYS A 87 -8.03 16.26 9.55
CA LYS A 87 -7.89 16.14 11.00
C LYS A 87 -6.42 15.99 11.38
N LYS A 88 -5.99 16.81 12.34
CA LYS A 88 -4.64 16.80 12.87
C LYS A 88 -4.25 15.40 13.38
N ASN A 89 -3.06 14.93 13.00
CA ASN A 89 -2.45 13.69 13.45
C ASN A 89 -3.12 12.38 12.98
N ILE A 90 -4.11 12.39 12.08
CA ILE A 90 -4.79 11.15 11.68
C ILE A 90 -3.81 10.14 11.06
N SER A 91 -2.91 10.61 10.19
CA SER A 91 -1.90 9.74 9.55
C SER A 91 -0.86 9.21 10.56
N TYR A 92 -0.53 9.99 11.62
CA TYR A 92 0.28 9.50 12.72
C TYR A 92 -0.40 8.32 13.43
N TYR A 93 -1.67 8.46 13.77
CA TYR A 93 -2.41 7.38 14.44
C TYR A 93 -2.58 6.15 13.56
N ALA A 94 -2.77 6.33 12.25
CA ALA A 94 -2.79 5.22 11.30
C ALA A 94 -1.46 4.46 11.30
N GLY A 95 -0.34 5.18 11.23
CA GLY A 95 0.99 4.60 11.35
C GLY A 95 1.25 3.94 12.71
N ALA A 96 0.81 4.57 13.79
CA ALA A 96 0.95 4.06 15.15
C ALA A 96 0.18 2.74 15.37
N LEU A 97 -1.05 2.67 14.85
CA LEU A 97 -1.86 1.45 14.91
C LEU A 97 -1.22 0.32 14.10
N THR A 98 -0.81 0.61 12.87
CA THR A 98 -0.08 -0.34 12.02
C THR A 98 1.19 -0.84 12.72
N GLY A 99 1.99 0.07 13.27
CA GLY A 99 3.22 -0.27 13.99
C GLY A 99 2.98 -1.12 15.23
N TYR A 100 1.94 -0.78 16.01
CA TYR A 100 1.54 -1.58 17.17
C TYR A 100 1.24 -3.03 16.78
N GLU A 101 0.36 -3.22 15.79
CA GLU A 101 -0.11 -4.55 15.40
C GLU A 101 0.99 -5.40 14.75
N LEU A 102 1.79 -4.80 13.87
CA LEU A 102 2.93 -5.50 13.26
C LEU A 102 3.96 -5.92 14.30
N ASN A 103 4.24 -5.05 15.28
CA ASN A 103 5.16 -5.35 16.36
C ASN A 103 4.68 -6.53 17.23
N GLU A 104 3.37 -6.59 17.58
CA GLU A 104 2.76 -7.70 18.36
C GLU A 104 2.78 -9.04 17.61
N ILE A 105 2.85 -9.00 16.27
CA ILE A 105 2.98 -10.19 15.43
C ILE A 105 4.44 -10.66 15.32
N GLY A 106 5.41 -9.75 15.54
CA GLY A 106 6.84 -10.01 15.40
C GLY A 106 7.44 -9.48 14.10
N ILE A 107 6.71 -8.64 13.37
CA ILE A 107 7.18 -7.95 12.15
C ILE A 107 7.83 -6.63 12.57
N ARG A 108 9.08 -6.39 12.13
CA ARG A 108 9.88 -5.25 12.55
C ARG A 108 10.15 -4.24 11.44
N TRP A 109 9.74 -4.55 10.22
CA TRP A 109 9.96 -3.67 9.08
C TRP A 109 8.74 -3.65 8.18
N ASN A 110 8.18 -2.45 7.94
CA ASN A 110 7.09 -2.25 7.00
C ASN A 110 7.61 -1.51 5.76
N LEU A 111 7.38 -2.10 4.59
CA LEU A 111 7.70 -1.47 3.30
C LEU A 111 6.61 -0.46 2.92
N ALA A 112 6.40 0.51 3.80
CA ALA A 112 5.43 1.60 3.71
C ALA A 112 5.90 2.80 4.57
N PRO A 113 5.39 4.02 4.28
CA PRO A 113 4.33 4.36 3.33
C PRO A 113 4.83 4.68 1.93
N VAL A 114 3.87 4.73 0.97
CA VAL A 114 4.08 5.28 -0.37
C VAL A 114 4.13 6.80 -0.29
N LEU A 115 5.23 7.41 -0.76
CA LEU A 115 5.44 8.87 -0.81
C LEU A 115 5.37 9.43 -2.25
N ASP A 116 4.93 8.61 -3.19
CA ASP A 116 4.69 9.06 -4.57
C ASP A 116 3.55 10.06 -4.60
N THR A 117 3.78 11.22 -5.20
CA THR A 117 2.73 12.20 -5.46
C THR A 117 1.94 11.79 -6.71
N LEU A 118 0.62 11.66 -6.62
CA LEU A 118 -0.24 11.22 -7.72
C LEU A 118 -0.37 12.35 -8.77
N SER A 119 0.65 12.53 -9.59
CA SER A 119 0.66 13.56 -10.64
C SER A 119 -0.05 13.10 -11.92
N ASN A 120 -0.11 11.79 -12.15
CA ASN A 120 -0.82 11.16 -13.27
C ASN A 120 -1.96 10.28 -12.75
N LYS A 121 -3.20 10.64 -13.08
CA LYS A 121 -4.42 9.93 -12.67
C LYS A 121 -4.59 8.56 -13.35
N GLU A 122 -3.85 8.31 -14.42
CA GLU A 122 -3.83 7.03 -15.14
C GLU A 122 -2.73 6.08 -14.65
N ASN A 123 -1.96 6.49 -13.66
CA ASN A 123 -0.96 5.62 -13.04
C ASN A 123 -1.63 4.62 -12.09
N PHE A 124 -2.00 3.44 -12.62
CA PHE A 124 -2.72 2.39 -11.89
C PHE A 124 -1.91 1.79 -10.74
N SER A 125 -0.59 1.86 -10.82
CA SER A 125 0.28 1.31 -9.77
C SER A 125 0.30 2.17 -8.51
N ILE A 126 -0.08 3.45 -8.58
CA ILE A 126 -0.05 4.38 -7.45
C ILE A 126 -1.46 4.68 -6.91
N LEU A 127 -2.31 5.32 -7.68
CA LEU A 127 -3.70 5.69 -7.32
C LEU A 127 -3.89 5.95 -5.80
N GLU A 128 -4.79 5.19 -5.15
CA GLU A 128 -5.12 5.33 -3.73
C GLU A 128 -3.99 4.96 -2.75
N ARG A 129 -2.86 4.45 -3.25
CA ARG A 129 -1.64 4.24 -2.46
C ARG A 129 -0.93 5.56 -2.14
N SER A 130 -1.10 6.61 -2.97
CA SER A 130 -0.63 7.97 -2.68
C SER A 130 -1.52 8.67 -1.66
N PHE A 131 -0.95 9.58 -0.85
CA PHE A 131 -1.73 10.44 0.03
C PHE A 131 -2.45 11.56 -0.73
N SER A 132 -1.92 12.03 -1.87
CA SER A 132 -2.48 13.18 -2.59
C SER A 132 -1.87 13.40 -3.97
N GLU A 133 -2.55 14.27 -4.74
CA GLU A 133 -2.03 14.93 -5.94
C GLU A 133 -1.08 16.10 -5.61
N TYR A 134 -1.03 16.53 -4.34
CA TYR A 134 -0.24 17.68 -3.88
C TYR A 134 0.94 17.22 -3.05
N VAL A 135 2.14 17.63 -3.47
CA VAL A 135 3.43 17.25 -2.84
C VAL A 135 3.45 17.53 -1.33
N ASP A 136 3.02 18.72 -0.91
CA ASP A 136 3.02 19.11 0.52
C ASP A 136 2.07 18.25 1.36
N ASN A 137 0.98 17.78 0.78
CA ASN A 137 0.05 16.91 1.46
C ASN A 137 0.62 15.49 1.61
N VAL A 138 1.28 14.98 0.57
CA VAL A 138 2.02 13.70 0.63
C VAL A 138 3.12 13.77 1.69
N SER A 139 3.91 14.85 1.67
CA SER A 139 5.00 15.08 2.64
C SER A 139 4.49 15.07 4.08
N ARG A 140 3.49 15.89 4.39
CA ARG A 140 2.92 16.03 5.74
C ARG A 140 2.34 14.71 6.25
N ASN A 141 1.51 14.05 5.46
CA ASN A 141 0.83 12.81 5.88
C ASN A 141 1.78 11.62 5.92
N GLY A 142 2.66 11.49 4.92
CA GLY A 142 3.68 10.45 4.88
C GLY A 142 4.65 10.54 6.04
N SER A 143 5.17 11.73 6.34
CA SER A 143 6.03 11.97 7.51
C SER A 143 5.32 11.61 8.82
N SER A 144 4.06 12.00 8.96
CA SER A 144 3.25 11.67 10.15
C SER A 144 3.05 10.16 10.30
N PHE A 145 2.76 9.45 9.22
CA PHE A 145 2.63 7.99 9.23
C PHE A 145 3.93 7.30 9.61
N ILE A 146 5.07 7.74 9.04
CA ILE A 146 6.41 7.23 9.37
C ILE A 146 6.71 7.38 10.86
N MET A 147 6.46 8.57 11.43
CA MET A 147 6.67 8.81 12.87
C MET A 147 5.82 7.87 13.72
N GLY A 148 4.53 7.72 13.38
CA GLY A 148 3.63 6.82 14.09
C GLY A 148 4.13 5.37 14.06
N LEU A 149 4.48 4.86 12.90
CA LEU A 149 4.98 3.50 12.71
C LEU A 149 6.24 3.24 13.53
N GLN A 150 7.22 4.15 13.45
CA GLN A 150 8.52 4.02 14.11
C GLN A 150 8.44 4.20 15.64
N ASP A 151 7.54 5.03 16.15
CA ASP A 151 7.30 5.16 17.59
C ASP A 151 6.79 3.86 18.22
N PHE A 152 6.21 2.97 17.44
CA PHE A 152 5.73 1.64 17.88
C PHE A 152 6.68 0.49 17.52
N GLY A 153 7.95 0.80 17.19
CA GLY A 153 9.01 -0.19 17.06
C GLY A 153 9.04 -0.95 15.74
N VAL A 154 8.41 -0.40 14.69
CA VAL A 154 8.48 -0.93 13.32
C VAL A 154 9.13 0.08 12.40
N SER A 155 10.20 -0.32 11.74
CA SER A 155 10.91 0.54 10.77
C SER A 155 10.05 0.80 9.55
N ALA A 156 9.97 2.08 9.14
CA ALA A 156 9.26 2.53 7.95
C ALA A 156 10.16 2.54 6.72
N THR A 157 9.57 2.42 5.54
CA THR A 157 10.20 2.57 4.23
C THR A 157 9.49 3.64 3.41
N ALA A 158 10.19 4.72 3.09
CA ALA A 158 9.72 5.71 2.12
C ALA A 158 9.85 5.16 0.69
N LYS A 159 8.76 5.06 -0.08
CA LYS A 159 8.77 4.47 -1.42
C LYS A 159 7.85 5.22 -2.39
N HIS A 160 8.18 5.21 -3.67
CA HIS A 160 9.29 4.63 -4.39
C HIS A 160 10.19 5.77 -4.93
N PHE A 161 11.34 5.97 -4.31
CA PHE A 161 12.24 7.08 -4.68
C PHE A 161 12.62 7.02 -6.17
N PRO A 162 12.63 8.16 -6.90
CA PRO A 162 12.42 9.57 -6.50
C PRO A 162 10.96 10.06 -6.59
N GLY A 163 9.98 9.18 -6.70
CA GLY A 163 8.58 9.46 -6.90
C GLY A 163 8.10 9.09 -8.30
N ILE A 164 7.38 7.98 -8.42
CA ILE A 164 6.89 7.41 -9.69
C ILE A 164 5.44 7.75 -10.02
N GLY A 165 4.82 8.67 -9.27
CA GLY A 165 3.40 9.01 -9.46
C GLY A 165 3.06 9.74 -10.76
N SER A 166 4.08 10.11 -11.56
CA SER A 166 3.93 10.79 -12.86
C SER A 166 4.11 9.89 -14.07
N VAL A 167 4.70 8.69 -13.90
CA VAL A 167 4.95 7.80 -15.04
C VAL A 167 3.68 7.13 -15.52
N PHE A 168 3.64 6.75 -16.80
CA PHE A 168 2.49 6.07 -17.40
C PHE A 168 2.65 4.53 -17.34
N GLU A 169 3.88 4.08 -17.46
CA GLU A 169 4.19 2.65 -17.49
C GLU A 169 4.22 2.07 -16.08
N ASP A 170 3.67 0.85 -15.95
CA ASP A 170 3.78 0.06 -14.75
C ASP A 170 5.14 -0.68 -14.73
N PRO A 171 5.97 -0.51 -13.68
CA PRO A 171 7.25 -1.22 -13.56
C PRO A 171 7.11 -2.75 -13.52
N HIS A 172 5.93 -3.28 -13.17
CA HIS A 172 5.65 -4.72 -13.24
C HIS A 172 5.59 -5.24 -14.69
N GLU A 173 5.34 -4.38 -15.67
CA GLU A 173 5.16 -4.75 -17.07
C GLU A 173 6.36 -4.38 -17.95
N LYS A 174 6.96 -3.21 -17.76
CA LYS A 174 8.11 -2.71 -18.51
C LYS A 174 8.88 -1.65 -17.74
N LEU A 175 10.08 -1.29 -18.23
CA LEU A 175 10.90 -0.24 -17.65
C LEU A 175 10.27 1.16 -17.94
N PRO A 176 9.72 1.84 -16.91
CA PRO A 176 9.14 3.16 -17.09
C PRO A 176 10.21 4.22 -17.30
N ARG A 177 9.84 5.30 -17.99
CA ARG A 177 10.72 6.44 -18.25
C ARG A 177 10.12 7.72 -17.71
N ASP A 178 10.84 8.42 -16.86
CA ASP A 178 10.49 9.75 -16.41
C ASP A 178 11.25 10.80 -17.25
N LEU A 179 10.51 11.51 -18.08
CA LEU A 179 11.04 12.52 -19.00
C LEU A 179 10.86 13.96 -18.50
N ARG A 180 10.40 14.11 -17.25
CA ARG A 180 10.23 15.45 -16.65
C ARG A 180 11.57 16.14 -16.48
N ASN A 181 11.52 17.49 -16.46
CA ASN A 181 12.69 18.29 -16.16
C ASN A 181 13.11 18.16 -14.69
N ILE A 182 14.36 18.55 -14.41
CA ILE A 182 14.97 18.42 -13.09
C ILE A 182 14.19 19.12 -11.97
N HIS A 183 13.58 20.29 -12.23
CA HIS A 183 12.79 21.01 -11.22
C HIS A 183 11.54 20.22 -10.81
N SER A 184 10.85 19.61 -11.76
CA SER A 184 9.69 18.76 -11.50
C SER A 184 10.07 17.50 -10.69
N ILE A 185 11.25 16.93 -10.98
CA ILE A 185 11.79 15.77 -10.25
C ILE A 185 12.12 16.17 -8.80
N TRP A 186 12.84 17.28 -8.59
CA TRP A 186 13.13 17.78 -7.24
C TRP A 186 11.88 18.07 -6.43
N ASN A 187 10.85 18.64 -7.07
CA ASN A 187 9.57 18.87 -6.39
C ASN A 187 8.95 17.57 -5.88
N THR A 188 8.93 16.50 -6.69
CA THR A 188 8.37 15.19 -6.27
C THR A 188 9.29 14.43 -5.32
N MET A 189 10.56 14.79 -5.18
CA MET A 189 11.46 14.25 -4.15
C MET A 189 11.24 14.88 -2.76
N LYS A 190 10.55 16.02 -2.66
CA LYS A 190 10.33 16.71 -1.37
C LYS A 190 9.78 15.78 -0.27
N PRO A 191 8.76 14.92 -0.49
CA PRO A 191 8.28 14.00 0.54
C PRO A 191 9.38 13.04 1.08
N PHE A 192 10.30 12.64 0.21
CA PHE A 192 11.44 11.80 0.61
C PHE A 192 12.47 12.57 1.42
N ILE A 193 12.74 13.83 1.04
CA ILE A 193 13.63 14.74 1.77
C ILE A 193 13.06 14.98 3.19
N ASP A 194 11.78 15.25 3.29
CA ASP A 194 11.11 15.46 4.57
C ASP A 194 11.11 14.15 5.41
N ALA A 195 10.94 12.98 4.78
CA ALA A 195 11.08 11.68 5.44
C ALA A 195 12.52 11.44 5.97
N ILE A 196 13.54 11.85 5.22
CA ILE A 196 14.96 11.81 5.67
C ILE A 196 15.13 12.69 6.91
N ASN A 197 14.62 13.90 6.89
CA ASN A 197 14.75 14.88 7.99
C ASN A 197 14.10 14.40 9.28
N ILE A 198 13.02 13.62 9.22
CA ILE A 198 12.39 13.01 10.41
C ILE A 198 12.98 11.65 10.80
N GLY A 199 14.01 11.17 10.08
CA GLY A 199 14.75 9.95 10.40
C GLY A 199 14.06 8.65 9.98
N VAL A 200 13.47 8.61 8.76
CA VAL A 200 12.98 7.35 8.17
C VAL A 200 14.11 6.30 8.11
N LYS A 201 13.80 5.05 8.40
CA LYS A 201 14.81 3.99 8.53
C LYS A 201 15.25 3.38 7.20
N SER A 202 14.38 3.39 6.20
CA SER A 202 14.72 2.90 4.88
C SER A 202 14.05 3.71 3.76
N ILE A 203 14.69 3.72 2.61
CA ILE A 203 14.16 4.26 1.35
C ILE A 203 14.22 3.15 0.31
N MET A 204 13.10 2.88 -0.36
CA MET A 204 13.03 1.98 -1.49
C MET A 204 13.24 2.75 -2.78
N VAL A 205 14.21 2.28 -3.58
CA VAL A 205 14.63 2.90 -4.82
C VAL A 205 13.95 2.20 -5.99
N SER A 206 13.18 2.97 -6.77
CA SER A 206 12.28 2.44 -7.80
C SER A 206 13.00 1.98 -9.08
N HIS A 207 12.29 1.16 -9.87
CA HIS A 207 12.71 0.72 -11.19
C HIS A 207 12.20 1.69 -12.29
N VAL A 208 12.66 2.93 -12.26
CA VAL A 208 12.33 3.95 -13.26
C VAL A 208 13.62 4.53 -13.84
N LEU A 209 13.65 4.78 -15.14
CA LEU A 209 14.73 5.50 -15.78
C LEU A 209 14.40 7.00 -15.73
N VAL A 210 15.16 7.75 -14.94
CA VAL A 210 15.02 9.21 -14.80
C VAL A 210 16.15 9.88 -15.54
N LYS A 211 15.86 10.37 -16.74
CA LYS A 211 16.87 10.91 -17.68
C LYS A 211 17.76 11.99 -17.06
N GLU A 212 17.21 12.83 -16.23
CA GLU A 212 17.93 13.94 -15.57
C GLU A 212 18.90 13.48 -14.47
N ILE A 213 18.76 12.24 -13.98
CA ILE A 213 19.65 11.65 -12.97
C ILE A 213 20.61 10.68 -13.63
N ASP A 214 20.08 9.74 -14.43
CA ASP A 214 20.87 8.79 -15.19
C ASP A 214 20.16 8.42 -16.50
N GLN A 215 20.87 8.55 -17.63
CA GLN A 215 20.30 8.26 -18.95
C GLN A 215 20.38 6.77 -19.29
N ASP A 216 21.29 6.03 -18.64
CA ASP A 216 21.69 4.69 -19.02
C ASP A 216 21.06 3.60 -18.13
N PHE A 217 20.87 3.90 -16.84
CA PHE A 217 20.42 2.92 -15.85
C PHE A 217 19.18 3.40 -15.09
N PRO A 218 18.24 2.47 -14.77
CA PRO A 218 17.14 2.77 -13.85
C PRO A 218 17.70 3.15 -12.48
N ILE A 219 16.96 3.98 -11.75
CA ILE A 219 17.40 4.57 -10.48
C ILE A 219 17.90 3.50 -9.50
N SER A 220 17.24 2.34 -9.44
CA SER A 220 17.61 1.21 -8.56
C SER A 220 18.97 0.55 -8.90
N LEU A 221 19.47 0.72 -10.10
CA LEU A 221 20.75 0.18 -10.56
C LEU A 221 21.78 1.28 -10.90
N SER A 222 21.43 2.54 -10.68
CA SER A 222 22.26 3.71 -11.01
C SER A 222 23.16 4.15 -9.86
N GLN A 223 24.46 4.12 -10.04
CA GLN A 223 25.41 4.69 -9.08
C GLN A 223 25.18 6.19 -8.84
N LYS A 224 24.74 6.94 -9.87
CA LYS A 224 24.45 8.37 -9.74
C LYS A 224 23.30 8.62 -8.77
N SER A 225 22.23 7.80 -8.83
CA SER A 225 21.09 7.91 -7.92
C SER A 225 21.45 7.65 -6.46
N TYR A 226 22.24 6.61 -6.20
CA TYR A 226 22.70 6.32 -4.84
C TYR A 226 23.66 7.40 -4.29
N ASN A 227 24.50 7.99 -5.17
CA ASN A 227 25.32 9.13 -4.78
C ASN A 227 24.47 10.35 -4.44
N LEU A 228 23.42 10.64 -5.23
CA LEU A 228 22.43 11.69 -4.93
C LEU A 228 21.84 11.48 -3.53
N ILE A 229 21.32 10.30 -3.24
CA ILE A 229 20.70 10.01 -1.94
C ILE A 229 21.73 10.09 -0.79
N ARG A 230 22.92 9.50 -0.97
CA ARG A 230 23.94 9.44 0.07
C ARG A 230 24.67 10.75 0.34
N LYS A 231 25.07 11.46 -0.74
CA LYS A 231 25.94 12.63 -0.64
C LYS A 231 25.19 13.94 -0.65
N GLU A 232 24.19 14.08 -1.53
CA GLU A 232 23.48 15.35 -1.68
C GLU A 232 22.32 15.45 -0.69
N LEU A 233 21.54 14.35 -0.51
CA LEU A 233 20.48 14.34 0.49
C LEU A 233 20.95 13.92 1.88
N GLY A 234 22.21 13.49 2.05
CA GLY A 234 22.82 13.17 3.35
C GLY A 234 22.21 11.95 4.05
N TYR A 235 21.56 11.05 3.33
CA TYR A 235 20.84 9.94 3.96
C TYR A 235 21.77 8.79 4.36
N ASP A 236 21.74 8.41 5.65
CA ASP A 236 22.52 7.30 6.22
C ASP A 236 21.64 6.16 6.79
N GLY A 237 20.43 6.00 6.31
CA GLY A 237 19.59 4.82 6.56
C GLY A 237 19.76 3.75 5.48
N ILE A 238 18.93 2.70 5.52
CA ILE A 238 18.94 1.61 4.53
C ILE A 238 18.42 2.09 3.18
N LEU A 239 19.15 1.75 2.13
CA LEU A 239 18.68 1.82 0.74
C LEU A 239 18.39 0.41 0.24
N ILE A 240 17.12 0.15 -0.06
CA ILE A 240 16.63 -1.11 -0.62
C ILE A 240 16.16 -0.87 -2.06
N THR A 241 16.42 -1.81 -2.96
CA THR A 241 15.80 -1.79 -4.30
C THR A 241 14.31 -2.14 -4.19
N ASP A 242 13.51 -1.72 -5.16
CA ASP A 242 12.24 -2.40 -5.44
C ASP A 242 12.50 -3.84 -5.89
N SER A 243 11.48 -4.68 -6.04
CA SER A 243 11.66 -6.11 -6.29
C SER A 243 12.28 -6.37 -7.68
N LEU A 244 13.48 -6.97 -7.68
CA LEU A 244 14.30 -7.17 -8.89
C LEU A 244 13.71 -8.17 -9.90
N ASP A 245 12.72 -8.96 -9.50
CA ASP A 245 11.95 -9.83 -10.38
C ASP A 245 10.90 -9.11 -11.23
N MET A 246 10.61 -7.82 -10.94
CA MET A 246 9.73 -7.00 -11.78
C MET A 246 10.28 -6.89 -13.20
N LYS A 247 9.40 -6.97 -14.22
CA LYS A 247 9.80 -6.98 -15.64
C LYS A 247 10.65 -5.79 -16.06
N ALA A 248 10.50 -4.65 -15.40
CA ALA A 248 11.37 -3.48 -15.60
C ALA A 248 12.86 -3.84 -15.48
N ILE A 249 13.22 -4.81 -14.65
CA ILE A 249 14.59 -5.26 -14.41
C ILE A 249 14.82 -6.64 -15.01
N SER A 250 14.02 -7.65 -14.64
CA SER A 250 14.27 -9.04 -14.97
C SER A 250 14.30 -9.37 -16.48
N THR A 251 13.63 -8.55 -17.30
CA THR A 251 13.67 -8.72 -18.77
C THR A 251 14.79 -7.92 -19.46
N ASN A 252 15.41 -6.97 -18.76
CA ASN A 252 16.40 -6.06 -19.34
C ASN A 252 17.83 -6.32 -18.86
N TYR A 253 17.99 -7.02 -17.72
CA TYR A 253 19.29 -7.26 -17.10
C TYR A 253 19.44 -8.71 -16.67
N SER A 254 20.61 -9.30 -16.95
CA SER A 254 20.97 -10.62 -16.44
C SER A 254 21.26 -10.59 -14.93
N PRO A 255 21.17 -11.72 -14.20
CA PRO A 255 21.51 -11.77 -12.77
C PRO A 255 22.91 -11.22 -12.44
N ASN A 256 23.89 -11.46 -13.34
CA ASN A 256 25.26 -10.94 -13.20
C ASN A 256 25.32 -9.40 -13.34
N GLU A 257 24.58 -8.82 -14.29
CA GLU A 257 24.49 -7.35 -14.44
C GLU A 257 23.80 -6.73 -13.24
N ILE A 258 22.70 -7.31 -12.77
CA ILE A 258 21.99 -6.86 -11.56
C ILE A 258 22.94 -6.85 -10.36
N ALA A 259 23.67 -7.96 -10.13
CA ALA A 259 24.62 -8.07 -9.02
C ALA A 259 25.72 -7.00 -9.10
N LYS A 260 26.31 -6.79 -10.28
CA LYS A 260 27.37 -5.78 -10.50
C LYS A 260 26.87 -4.35 -10.33
N LEU A 261 25.72 -4.01 -10.95
CA LEU A 261 25.17 -2.65 -10.93
C LEU A 261 24.68 -2.29 -9.51
N ALA A 262 24.00 -3.21 -8.84
CA ALA A 262 23.56 -3.01 -7.47
C ALA A 262 24.74 -2.83 -6.49
N PHE A 263 25.85 -3.56 -6.71
CA PHE A 263 27.09 -3.36 -5.94
C PHE A 263 27.71 -1.97 -6.21
N LEU A 264 27.84 -1.58 -7.48
CA LEU A 264 28.35 -0.25 -7.86
C LEU A 264 27.44 0.85 -7.34
N GLY A 265 26.12 0.63 -7.40
CA GLY A 265 25.10 1.54 -6.84
C GLY A 265 25.17 1.68 -5.32
N ARG A 266 25.77 0.71 -4.60
CA ARG A 266 25.81 0.68 -3.14
C ARG A 266 24.44 0.56 -2.48
N ALA A 267 23.50 -0.16 -3.07
CA ALA A 267 22.31 -0.63 -2.39
C ALA A 267 22.70 -1.44 -1.15
N ASP A 268 22.02 -1.24 -0.04
CA ASP A 268 22.26 -2.01 1.18
C ASP A 268 21.57 -3.37 1.13
N ILE A 269 20.35 -3.41 0.57
CA ILE A 269 19.53 -4.62 0.43
C ILE A 269 18.98 -4.70 -1.00
N LEU A 270 19.05 -5.87 -1.57
CA LEU A 270 18.43 -6.23 -2.84
C LEU A 270 17.14 -7.00 -2.53
N GLU A 271 15.99 -6.43 -2.90
CA GLU A 271 14.73 -7.14 -2.80
C GLU A 271 14.54 -8.02 -4.02
N CYS A 272 14.17 -9.29 -3.80
CA CYS A 272 13.81 -10.22 -4.86
C CYS A 272 12.78 -11.21 -4.31
N VAL A 273 11.59 -11.23 -4.90
CA VAL A 273 10.51 -12.13 -4.51
C VAL A 273 10.65 -13.48 -5.18
N ASP A 274 11.19 -13.53 -6.40
CA ASP A 274 11.47 -14.81 -7.10
C ASP A 274 12.67 -15.52 -6.48
N PRO A 275 12.49 -16.77 -5.95
CA PRO A 275 13.57 -17.49 -5.28
C PRO A 275 14.71 -17.94 -6.21
N GLU A 276 14.43 -18.20 -7.49
CA GLU A 276 15.44 -18.69 -8.43
C GLU A 276 16.33 -17.54 -8.87
N LEU A 277 15.73 -16.40 -9.22
CA LEU A 277 16.47 -15.17 -9.50
C LEU A 277 17.30 -14.71 -8.29
N ALA A 278 16.74 -14.80 -7.06
CA ALA A 278 17.46 -14.45 -5.83
C ALA A 278 18.70 -15.33 -5.62
N GLU A 279 18.61 -16.64 -5.90
CA GLU A 279 19.74 -17.58 -5.82
C GLU A 279 20.80 -17.24 -6.88
N ASP A 280 20.39 -16.95 -8.12
CA ASP A 280 21.29 -16.57 -9.20
C ASP A 280 22.02 -15.25 -8.93
N ILE A 281 21.32 -14.23 -8.45
CA ILE A 281 21.95 -12.95 -8.05
C ILE A 281 22.95 -13.21 -6.92
N HIS A 282 22.58 -13.97 -5.90
CA HIS A 282 23.46 -14.30 -4.76
C HIS A 282 24.73 -14.99 -5.20
N GLU A 283 24.65 -16.00 -6.10
CA GLU A 283 25.84 -16.69 -6.61
C GLU A 283 26.79 -15.73 -7.34
N ASN A 284 26.26 -14.82 -8.15
CA ASN A 284 27.05 -13.80 -8.83
C ASN A 284 27.69 -12.79 -7.88
N MET A 285 27.08 -12.54 -6.70
CA MET A 285 27.63 -11.63 -5.68
C MET A 285 28.76 -12.23 -4.86
N LYS A 286 28.93 -13.56 -4.78
CA LYS A 286 29.98 -14.22 -4.00
C LYS A 286 31.39 -13.78 -4.39
N ASN A 287 31.61 -13.43 -5.64
CA ASN A 287 32.89 -13.00 -6.18
C ASN A 287 33.13 -11.48 -6.03
N ILE A 288 32.19 -10.76 -5.45
CA ILE A 288 32.27 -9.32 -5.26
C ILE A 288 32.66 -9.05 -3.80
N ASN A 289 33.75 -8.28 -3.59
CA ASN A 289 34.18 -7.92 -2.25
C ASN A 289 33.19 -6.93 -1.61
N LEU A 290 32.33 -7.44 -0.73
CA LEU A 290 31.23 -6.70 -0.11
C LEU A 290 31.62 -5.99 1.22
N ASN A 291 32.89 -5.95 1.60
CA ASN A 291 33.33 -5.35 2.87
C ASN A 291 32.89 -3.88 2.99
N ASN A 292 31.78 -3.66 3.70
CA ASN A 292 31.25 -2.34 4.00
C ASN A 292 30.68 -2.31 5.45
N SER A 293 31.50 -1.94 6.40
CA SER A 293 31.14 -1.83 7.82
C SER A 293 29.90 -0.95 8.06
N LYS A 294 29.74 0.11 7.27
CA LYS A 294 28.58 1.00 7.37
C LYS A 294 27.24 0.31 7.01
N ARG A 295 27.27 -0.73 6.18
CA ARG A 295 26.06 -1.50 5.85
C ARG A 295 25.53 -2.25 7.07
N GLU A 296 26.41 -2.89 7.82
CA GLU A 296 26.05 -3.59 9.05
C GLU A 296 25.50 -2.63 10.11
N GLU A 297 26.12 -1.46 10.30
CA GLU A 297 25.62 -0.42 11.19
C GLU A 297 24.20 0.05 10.79
N ARG A 298 23.92 0.18 9.50
CA ARG A 298 22.59 0.56 9.01
C ARG A 298 21.54 -0.52 9.24
N LEU A 299 21.92 -1.80 9.07
CA LEU A 299 21.02 -2.93 9.35
C LEU A 299 20.60 -2.96 10.81
N ILE A 300 21.51 -2.69 11.73
CA ILE A 300 21.21 -2.61 13.16
C ILE A 300 20.19 -1.48 13.44
N LYS A 301 20.26 -0.36 12.71
CA LYS A 301 19.33 0.78 12.87
C LYS A 301 17.88 0.44 12.44
N LEU A 302 17.65 -0.67 11.73
CA LEU A 302 16.30 -1.16 11.45
C LEU A 302 15.61 -1.78 12.67
N TYR A 303 16.39 -2.25 13.66
CA TYR A 303 15.82 -2.74 14.90
C TYR A 303 15.49 -1.55 15.82
N LEU A 304 14.22 -1.23 15.92
CA LEU A 304 13.73 -0.16 16.78
C LEU A 304 13.18 -0.72 18.09
N GLU A 305 13.55 -0.06 19.19
CA GLU A 305 12.83 -0.25 20.43
C GLU A 305 11.48 0.49 20.37
N ARG A 306 10.46 -0.13 20.94
CA ARG A 306 9.16 0.50 21.09
C ARG A 306 9.26 1.67 22.06
N LYS A 307 9.10 2.89 21.56
CA LYS A 307 9.19 4.11 22.35
C LYS A 307 7.95 4.40 23.19
N LYS A 308 6.78 3.91 22.78
CA LYS A 308 5.49 4.19 23.41
C LYS A 308 4.78 2.91 23.83
N LYS A 309 4.29 2.90 25.07
CA LYS A 309 3.46 1.81 25.63
C LYS A 309 1.95 2.02 25.33
N PHE A 310 1.61 3.10 24.65
CA PHE A 310 0.23 3.47 24.37
C PHE A 310 -0.38 2.54 23.33
N ILE A 311 -1.52 1.97 23.65
CA ILE A 311 -2.37 1.27 22.69
C ILE A 311 -3.22 2.34 22.01
N PRO A 312 -3.20 2.45 20.67
CA PRO A 312 -4.10 3.36 19.98
C PRO A 312 -5.55 3.06 20.42
N PRO A 313 -6.31 4.04 20.89
CA PRO A 313 -7.68 3.79 21.34
C PRO A 313 -8.53 3.21 20.22
N LYS A 314 -9.45 2.30 20.54
CA LYS A 314 -10.44 1.79 19.57
C LYS A 314 -11.21 2.91 18.89
N GLU A 315 -11.40 4.03 19.58
CA GLU A 315 -12.04 5.26 19.09
C GLU A 315 -11.32 5.85 17.88
N ILE A 316 -9.97 5.69 17.78
CA ILE A 316 -9.21 6.15 16.63
C ILE A 316 -9.59 5.38 15.37
N ILE A 317 -9.81 4.05 15.48
CA ILE A 317 -10.26 3.22 14.35
C ILE A 317 -11.63 3.72 13.89
N GLN A 318 -12.51 4.03 14.82
CA GLN A 318 -13.83 4.60 14.52
C GLN A 318 -13.70 5.98 13.87
N ILE A 319 -12.89 6.87 14.42
CA ILE A 319 -12.64 8.20 13.83
C ILE A 319 -12.10 8.06 12.40
N ILE A 320 -11.15 7.16 12.15
CA ILE A 320 -10.61 6.92 10.82
C ILE A 320 -11.71 6.40 9.89
N SER A 321 -12.47 5.39 10.31
CA SER A 321 -13.51 4.77 9.49
C SER A 321 -14.68 5.71 9.19
N TYR A 322 -15.11 6.51 10.16
CA TYR A 322 -16.27 7.40 10.03
C TYR A 322 -15.98 8.69 9.27
N ASN A 323 -14.73 9.15 9.23
CA ASN A 323 -14.39 10.40 8.54
C ASN A 323 -13.98 10.19 7.06
N VAL A 324 -13.89 8.95 6.59
CA VAL A 324 -13.51 8.65 5.20
C VAL A 324 -14.64 8.93 4.20
N PRO A 325 -15.92 8.55 4.45
CA PRO A 325 -16.96 8.80 3.46
C PRO A 325 -17.22 10.30 3.25
N LYS A 326 -17.05 10.77 2.02
CA LYS A 326 -17.34 12.16 1.62
C LYS A 326 -18.36 12.21 0.48
N TRP A 327 -19.45 12.96 0.70
CA TRP A 327 -20.39 13.28 -0.35
C TRP A 327 -19.76 14.24 -1.36
N ILE A 328 -19.64 13.78 -2.60
CA ILE A 328 -19.28 14.60 -3.76
C ILE A 328 -20.55 15.20 -4.39
N ARG A 329 -21.61 14.40 -4.43
CA ARG A 329 -22.93 14.81 -4.92
C ARG A 329 -24.01 14.18 -4.05
N ARG A 330 -24.56 14.96 -3.12
CA ARG A 330 -25.60 14.47 -2.22
C ARG A 330 -26.92 14.24 -2.95
N LYS A 331 -27.60 13.16 -2.62
CA LYS A 331 -28.94 12.84 -3.05
C LYS A 331 -29.76 12.32 -1.87
N GLU A 332 -31.04 12.67 -1.84
CA GLU A 332 -31.97 12.13 -0.83
C GLU A 332 -32.18 10.64 -1.09
N PHE A 333 -32.33 9.88 -0.02
CA PHE A 333 -32.60 8.47 0.00
C PHE A 333 -33.63 8.19 1.09
N ASN A 334 -34.69 7.45 0.76
CA ASN A 334 -35.71 7.10 1.74
C ASN A 334 -35.43 5.71 2.31
N PRO A 335 -34.93 5.60 3.56
CA PRO A 335 -34.57 4.32 4.17
C PRO A 335 -35.80 3.44 4.50
N ASP A 336 -37.01 4.00 4.53
CA ASP A 336 -38.26 3.28 4.82
C ASP A 336 -38.82 2.54 3.62
N ARG A 337 -38.28 2.77 2.42
CA ARG A 337 -38.65 2.05 1.19
C ARG A 337 -37.71 0.87 0.97
N ASP A 338 -38.20 -0.16 0.27
CA ASP A 338 -37.35 -1.23 -0.25
C ASP A 338 -36.23 -0.66 -1.12
N PHE A 339 -35.02 -1.14 -0.94
CA PHE A 339 -33.88 -0.75 -1.78
C PHE A 339 -32.98 -1.93 -2.13
N TYR A 340 -32.18 -1.74 -3.13
CA TYR A 340 -31.27 -2.75 -3.68
C TYR A 340 -29.83 -2.33 -3.48
N ILE A 341 -28.94 -3.30 -3.28
CA ILE A 341 -27.49 -3.11 -3.32
C ILE A 341 -26.93 -3.84 -4.52
N TYR A 342 -26.19 -3.14 -5.35
CA TYR A 342 -25.52 -3.66 -6.53
C TYR A 342 -24.03 -3.43 -6.45
N TYR A 343 -23.22 -4.48 -6.72
CA TYR A 343 -21.78 -4.37 -6.87
C TYR A 343 -21.40 -4.35 -8.34
N ALA A 344 -20.88 -3.22 -8.82
CA ALA A 344 -20.37 -3.04 -10.17
C ALA A 344 -18.95 -3.62 -10.32
N GLY A 345 -18.81 -4.93 -10.12
CA GLY A 345 -17.56 -5.68 -10.19
C GLY A 345 -17.82 -7.18 -10.04
N SER A 346 -16.74 -8.00 -10.00
CA SER A 346 -16.87 -9.46 -10.04
C SER A 346 -15.98 -10.21 -9.05
N THR A 347 -15.41 -9.55 -8.03
CA THR A 347 -14.52 -10.24 -7.10
C THR A 347 -15.27 -11.00 -6.00
N ALA A 348 -14.87 -12.26 -5.73
CA ALA A 348 -15.46 -13.08 -4.67
C ALA A 348 -15.35 -12.41 -3.29
N TYR A 349 -14.26 -11.66 -3.04
CA TYR A 349 -14.06 -10.91 -1.82
C TYR A 349 -15.16 -9.85 -1.61
N MET A 350 -15.44 -9.03 -2.61
CA MET A 350 -16.47 -8.00 -2.52
C MET A 350 -17.87 -8.58 -2.43
N ASN A 351 -18.16 -9.67 -3.12
CA ASN A 351 -19.44 -10.36 -3.00
C ASN A 351 -19.70 -10.85 -1.56
N ASN A 352 -18.67 -11.32 -0.85
CA ASN A 352 -18.78 -11.67 0.56
C ASN A 352 -19.04 -10.45 1.46
N ILE A 353 -18.39 -9.32 1.19
CA ILE A 353 -18.64 -8.06 1.89
C ILE A 353 -20.08 -7.62 1.70
N ILE A 354 -20.58 -7.60 0.48
CA ILE A 354 -21.98 -7.20 0.18
C ILE A 354 -22.97 -8.07 0.93
N LYS A 355 -22.81 -9.39 0.91
CA LYS A 355 -23.67 -10.32 1.66
C LYS A 355 -23.68 -10.01 3.17
N ARG A 356 -22.53 -9.77 3.77
CA ARG A 356 -22.42 -9.39 5.19
C ARG A 356 -23.14 -8.06 5.47
N ILE A 357 -23.00 -7.07 4.58
CA ILE A 357 -23.69 -5.78 4.68
C ILE A 357 -25.20 -5.96 4.62
N ILE A 358 -25.69 -6.71 3.65
CA ILE A 358 -27.15 -6.99 3.50
C ILE A 358 -27.70 -7.67 4.76
N LEU A 359 -27.00 -8.66 5.30
CA LEU A 359 -27.40 -9.32 6.54
C LEU A 359 -27.45 -8.32 7.70
N LYS A 360 -26.43 -7.48 7.84
CA LYS A 360 -26.38 -6.46 8.90
C LYS A 360 -27.51 -5.43 8.80
N LEU A 361 -27.85 -4.99 7.59
CA LEU A 361 -28.93 -4.06 7.37
C LEU A 361 -30.30 -4.69 7.68
N ARG A 362 -30.50 -5.97 7.37
CA ARG A 362 -31.71 -6.72 7.73
C ARG A 362 -31.84 -6.90 9.25
N GLU A 363 -30.75 -7.11 9.97
CA GLU A 363 -30.73 -7.11 11.44
C GLU A 363 -31.17 -5.76 12.02
N LEU A 364 -30.95 -4.66 11.31
CA LEU A 364 -31.38 -3.31 11.65
C LEU A 364 -32.78 -2.96 11.12
N ASN A 365 -33.55 -3.97 10.64
CA ASN A 365 -34.90 -3.86 10.11
C ASN A 365 -35.04 -3.09 8.79
N PHE A 366 -33.96 -2.97 7.97
CA PHE A 366 -34.08 -2.41 6.63
C PHE A 366 -34.54 -3.47 5.62
N SER A 367 -35.44 -3.08 4.72
CA SER A 367 -35.86 -3.92 3.60
C SER A 367 -34.88 -3.80 2.44
N VAL A 368 -33.83 -4.64 2.45
CA VAL A 368 -32.74 -4.61 1.48
C VAL A 368 -32.58 -5.94 0.73
N LYS A 369 -32.38 -5.85 -0.59
CA LYS A 369 -32.12 -6.99 -1.49
C LYS A 369 -30.81 -6.79 -2.26
N GLU A 370 -30.16 -7.90 -2.63
CA GLU A 370 -29.09 -7.87 -3.60
C GLU A 370 -29.71 -7.72 -5.00
N PHE A 371 -29.21 -6.78 -5.80
CA PHE A 371 -29.67 -6.60 -7.18
C PHE A 371 -28.94 -7.57 -8.09
N ASN A 372 -29.72 -8.30 -8.89
CA ASN A 372 -29.21 -9.15 -9.96
C ASN A 372 -29.40 -8.45 -11.32
N GLU A 373 -28.36 -8.39 -12.13
CA GLU A 373 -28.35 -7.72 -13.45
C GLU A 373 -29.42 -8.24 -14.45
N ASN A 374 -29.95 -9.43 -14.20
CA ASN A 374 -31.04 -10.01 -15.03
C ASN A 374 -32.43 -9.49 -14.63
N GLU A 375 -32.54 -8.68 -13.58
CA GLU A 375 -33.78 -8.09 -13.13
C GLU A 375 -34.00 -6.72 -13.77
N SER A 376 -35.19 -6.46 -14.29
CA SER A 376 -35.58 -5.14 -14.76
C SER A 376 -36.21 -4.36 -13.61
N LEU A 377 -35.51 -3.37 -13.07
CA LEU A 377 -36.01 -2.50 -12.01
C LEU A 377 -36.46 -1.16 -12.60
N ASN A 378 -37.66 -0.71 -12.19
CA ASN A 378 -38.15 0.62 -12.48
C ASN A 378 -38.66 1.29 -11.21
N ASN A 379 -38.37 2.58 -11.05
CA ASN A 379 -38.76 3.39 -9.91
C ASN A 379 -38.32 2.83 -8.56
N SER A 380 -37.15 2.18 -8.55
CA SER A 380 -36.52 1.55 -7.38
C SER A 380 -35.37 2.40 -6.83
N GLN A 381 -35.05 2.22 -5.54
CA GLN A 381 -33.85 2.80 -4.94
C GLN A 381 -32.69 1.81 -5.00
N ILE A 382 -31.53 2.25 -5.50
CA ILE A 382 -30.36 1.37 -5.70
C ILE A 382 -29.12 2.05 -5.12
N ILE A 383 -28.44 1.37 -4.19
CA ILE A 383 -27.07 1.72 -3.76
C ILE A 383 -26.12 0.89 -4.60
N ILE A 384 -25.30 1.56 -5.40
CA ILE A 384 -24.32 0.95 -6.29
C ILE A 384 -22.93 1.10 -5.66
N ILE A 385 -22.21 0.01 -5.57
CA ILE A 385 -20.84 0.00 -5.05
C ILE A 385 -19.89 -0.33 -6.19
N GLY A 386 -18.86 0.47 -6.40
CA GLY A 386 -17.91 0.26 -7.48
C GLY A 386 -16.58 0.97 -7.23
N LYS A 387 -15.60 0.68 -8.12
CA LYS A 387 -14.24 1.20 -7.99
C LYS A 387 -13.71 1.58 -9.37
N ASN A 388 -13.10 2.77 -9.45
CA ASN A 388 -12.32 3.22 -10.61
C ASN A 388 -13.05 3.02 -11.94
N LEU A 389 -14.28 3.53 -12.06
CA LEU A 389 -15.13 3.37 -13.26
C LEU A 389 -14.48 3.90 -14.54
N HIS A 390 -13.63 4.92 -14.44
CA HIS A 390 -12.87 5.49 -15.56
C HIS A 390 -11.93 4.46 -16.23
N LEU A 391 -11.55 3.41 -15.47
CA LEU A 391 -10.66 2.37 -15.94
C LEU A 391 -11.35 1.17 -16.56
N ASN A 392 -12.60 0.89 -16.15
CA ASN A 392 -13.30 -0.35 -16.51
C ASN A 392 -14.55 -0.14 -17.39
N GLY A 393 -14.93 1.11 -17.67
CA GLY A 393 -16.07 1.44 -18.53
C GLY A 393 -17.44 1.15 -17.93
N ASN A 394 -17.56 0.65 -16.73
CA ASN A 394 -18.83 0.30 -16.08
C ASN A 394 -19.79 1.49 -15.90
N TYR A 395 -19.30 2.73 -16.01
CA TYR A 395 -20.13 3.93 -15.90
C TYR A 395 -21.25 3.99 -16.94
N ILE A 396 -21.05 3.41 -18.14
CA ILE A 396 -22.10 3.36 -19.19
C ILE A 396 -23.29 2.57 -18.67
N LYS A 397 -23.05 1.37 -18.17
CA LYS A 397 -24.08 0.47 -17.63
C LYS A 397 -24.81 1.08 -16.43
N ILE A 398 -24.05 1.72 -15.53
CA ILE A 398 -24.61 2.39 -14.36
C ILE A 398 -25.53 3.54 -14.79
N ASN A 399 -25.10 4.35 -15.75
CA ASN A 399 -25.92 5.44 -16.27
C ASN A 399 -27.23 4.93 -16.90
N GLU A 400 -27.19 3.81 -17.63
CA GLU A 400 -28.40 3.17 -18.20
C GLU A 400 -29.34 2.67 -17.10
N MET A 401 -28.82 1.92 -16.11
CA MET A 401 -29.60 1.39 -14.99
C MET A 401 -30.29 2.50 -14.19
N CYS A 402 -29.62 3.64 -14.05
CA CYS A 402 -30.12 4.78 -13.27
C CYS A 402 -31.04 5.74 -14.04
N LYS A 403 -31.37 5.46 -15.30
CA LYS A 403 -32.34 6.31 -16.06
C LYS A 403 -33.70 6.35 -15.38
N ASN A 404 -34.18 5.20 -14.90
CA ASN A 404 -35.52 5.01 -14.34
C ASN A 404 -35.49 4.65 -12.85
N ASN A 405 -34.34 4.77 -12.18
CA ASN A 405 -34.17 4.40 -10.80
C ASN A 405 -33.50 5.54 -10.00
N GLU A 406 -33.74 5.57 -8.69
CA GLU A 406 -33.08 6.48 -7.77
C GLU A 406 -31.76 5.84 -7.30
N CYS A 407 -30.63 6.31 -7.84
CA CYS A 407 -29.34 5.70 -7.57
C CYS A 407 -28.43 6.58 -6.72
N ILE A 408 -27.69 5.93 -5.82
CA ILE A 408 -26.50 6.48 -5.15
C ILE A 408 -25.33 5.57 -5.44
N PHE A 409 -24.25 6.13 -5.96
CA PHE A 409 -23.01 5.42 -6.22
C PHE A 409 -22.03 5.64 -5.08
N ILE A 410 -21.55 4.54 -4.49
CA ILE A 410 -20.46 4.52 -3.51
C ILE A 410 -19.18 4.13 -4.25
N ASN A 411 -18.25 5.08 -4.40
CA ASN A 411 -16.95 4.83 -4.98
C ASN A 411 -15.97 4.36 -3.89
N THR A 412 -15.44 3.16 -4.02
CA THR A 412 -14.45 2.59 -3.11
C THR A 412 -12.99 2.89 -3.53
N GLY A 413 -12.79 3.49 -4.69
CA GLY A 413 -11.50 3.98 -5.19
C GLY A 413 -11.35 5.50 -5.08
N ILE A 414 -10.53 6.08 -5.97
CA ILE A 414 -10.36 7.53 -6.08
C ILE A 414 -11.59 8.15 -6.78
N PRO A 415 -12.13 9.27 -6.29
CA PRO A 415 -13.39 9.83 -6.79
C PRO A 415 -13.26 10.62 -8.11
N TYR A 416 -12.41 10.19 -9.03
CA TYR A 416 -12.28 10.81 -10.36
C TYR A 416 -13.47 10.51 -11.28
N ASP A 417 -14.25 9.49 -10.95
CA ASP A 417 -15.36 9.01 -11.78
C ASP A 417 -16.63 9.87 -11.68
N SER A 418 -16.66 10.84 -10.78
CA SER A 418 -17.86 11.64 -10.50
C SER A 418 -18.40 12.37 -11.74
N GLU A 419 -17.53 12.73 -12.69
CA GLU A 419 -17.89 13.40 -13.93
C GLU A 419 -18.45 12.43 -14.99
N LEU A 420 -18.16 11.13 -14.90
CA LEU A 420 -18.61 10.09 -15.82
C LEU A 420 -20.06 9.67 -15.56
N LEU A 421 -20.54 9.86 -14.35
CA LEU A 421 -21.88 9.50 -13.93
C LEU A 421 -22.87 10.65 -14.11
N ASN A 422 -24.08 10.32 -14.57
CA ASN A 422 -25.17 11.28 -14.73
C ASN A 422 -25.35 12.10 -13.45
N LYS A 423 -25.54 13.42 -13.58
CA LYS A 423 -25.73 14.36 -12.47
C LYS A 423 -26.90 14.03 -11.54
N LYS A 424 -27.87 13.22 -12.01
CA LYS A 424 -28.98 12.71 -11.21
C LYS A 424 -28.60 11.61 -10.24
N ILE A 425 -27.43 10.95 -10.40
CA ILE A 425 -26.93 9.91 -9.51
C ILE A 425 -26.22 10.56 -8.33
N GLY A 426 -26.63 10.23 -7.11
CA GLY A 426 -25.89 10.61 -5.90
C GLY A 426 -24.51 9.99 -5.92
N TYR A 427 -23.48 10.68 -5.39
CA TYR A 427 -22.12 10.19 -5.42
C TYR A 427 -21.46 10.36 -4.05
N LEU A 428 -21.05 9.24 -3.45
CA LEU A 428 -20.35 9.16 -2.17
C LEU A 428 -19.00 8.49 -2.36
N ALA A 429 -17.92 9.14 -1.93
CA ALA A 429 -16.57 8.59 -1.96
C ALA A 429 -16.28 7.87 -0.64
N ALA A 430 -16.20 6.54 -0.66
CA ALA A 430 -15.82 5.70 0.48
C ALA A 430 -14.30 5.57 0.62
N MET A 431 -13.55 5.75 -0.48
CA MET A 431 -12.08 5.73 -0.53
C MET A 431 -11.46 4.47 0.12
N GLY A 432 -12.13 3.34 0.00
CA GLY A 432 -11.69 2.04 0.49
C GLY A 432 -12.73 0.96 0.26
N ASP A 433 -12.28 -0.26 0.02
CA ASP A 433 -13.11 -1.41 -0.37
C ASP A 433 -13.30 -2.45 0.75
N LYS A 434 -12.95 -2.11 1.99
CA LYS A 434 -13.23 -2.96 3.15
C LYS A 434 -14.66 -2.75 3.67
N TYR A 435 -15.13 -3.75 4.42
CA TYR A 435 -16.47 -3.74 5.02
C TYR A 435 -16.77 -2.45 5.77
N GLU A 436 -15.82 -1.97 6.59
CA GLU A 436 -15.97 -0.79 7.45
C GLU A 436 -16.19 0.50 6.65
N ASN A 437 -15.51 0.68 5.51
CA ASN A 437 -15.71 1.84 4.63
C ASN A 437 -17.09 1.82 3.97
N ILE A 438 -17.46 0.65 3.46
CA ILE A 438 -18.70 0.52 2.69
C ILE A 438 -19.89 0.61 3.63
N ILE A 439 -19.86 -0.08 4.78
CA ILE A 439 -20.97 -0.01 5.75
C ILE A 439 -21.11 1.40 6.33
N SER A 440 -20.01 2.11 6.61
CA SER A 440 -20.04 3.50 7.07
C SER A 440 -20.65 4.43 6.01
N SER A 441 -20.32 4.20 4.74
CA SER A 441 -20.92 4.94 3.62
C SER A 441 -22.42 4.71 3.51
N ILE A 442 -22.87 3.47 3.68
CA ILE A 442 -24.29 3.12 3.67
C ILE A 442 -25.01 3.74 4.90
N TYR A 443 -24.41 3.69 6.08
CA TYR A 443 -24.97 4.35 7.26
C TYR A 443 -25.12 5.86 7.06
N SER A 444 -24.18 6.51 6.38
CA SER A 444 -24.29 7.93 6.00
C SER A 444 -25.46 8.19 5.04
N ILE A 445 -25.74 7.25 4.11
CA ILE A 445 -26.91 7.34 3.22
C ILE A 445 -28.22 7.18 3.98
N LEU A 446 -28.26 6.23 4.92
CA LEU A 446 -29.45 5.89 5.69
C LEU A 446 -29.72 6.84 6.87
N GLY A 447 -28.86 7.84 7.08
CA GLY A 447 -28.99 8.79 8.19
C GLY A 447 -28.72 8.19 9.56
N LEU A 448 -27.99 7.05 9.63
CA LEU A 448 -27.70 6.33 10.89
C LEU A 448 -26.51 6.91 11.67
N PHE A 449 -25.83 7.92 11.15
CA PHE A 449 -24.80 8.63 11.88
C PHE A 449 -25.38 9.77 12.66
N TYR A 450 -25.33 9.66 13.98
CA TYR A 450 -25.47 10.79 14.87
C TYR A 450 -24.20 11.67 14.76
N HIS A 451 -24.38 12.86 14.21
CA HIS A 451 -23.29 13.85 14.04
C HIS A 451 -22.88 14.54 15.34
N ASP A 452 -23.41 14.15 16.49
CA ASP A 452 -23.35 14.96 17.70
C ASP A 452 -22.67 14.30 18.89
N ASN A 453 -21.54 13.63 18.76
CA ASN A 453 -20.72 13.34 19.96
C ASN A 453 -19.36 12.70 19.67
N PHE A 454 -18.51 13.32 18.82
CA PHE A 454 -17.06 13.02 18.87
C PHE A 454 -16.19 14.24 18.50
#